data_f2db2334871b672e423803f95988f571
#
_entry.id   f2db2334871b672e423803f95988f571
#
_cell.length_a   1.000
_cell.length_b   1.000
_cell.length_c   1.000
_cell.angle_alpha   90.00
_cell.angle_beta   90.00
_cell.angle_gamma   90.00
#
_symmetry.space_group_name_H-M   'P 1'
#
loop_
_entity.id
_entity.type
_entity.pdbx_description
1 polymer ?
#
loop_
_entity_poly.entity_id
_entity_poly.type
_entity_poly.pdbx_seq_one_letter_code
_entity_poly.pdbx_strand_id
1 'polypeptide(L)'
;MYNDENNLYHYTYRKDGTEPGQRYDAKQPSVDDQINSYRQQQEQQTQNSQPVYQSQPQGGQMPHKNGKNRLGLKIASLALVCALLGGLVGGGTAYLVGNHSGSDTTEVNVSNRKPTEIQVKTVDGKTTMTDAELYAANINSVVAINITATSEPNFFGQTTETAGAGSGFILTPDGYIVTNYHVVGDADTVKVTLYNGDTYDAQYIGGDEDYDIAVIKIDAADLPNVTLGNSDSLNVGDHVLAIGNPLGDLTFSMSEGIASSVNRTIDVEGTPFNMIQVTAAINPGNSGGPLFNEYGEVVGIVSAKYSSYATQSVEGLGFAIPINDVAAMIQDIMTNGYVSNKAYLGITPNTMTEQMAAQYRYDVTKGVFICSVEEGSAADKAGLKMGDVIMKVDGTDVDSYQDLVALKKKYSAGDTSTFTIYRDGQQQEVSVTWGAVPEDQATQKSDSSQSQQNQNNSNSNNGSNGYYSNPWDIFNYYFGNQN
;
A
#
# COMPACT_ATOMS: atom_id res chain seq x y z
N MET A 1 30.18 21.08 17.33
CA MET A 1 29.05 20.19 17.50
C MET A 1 27.83 21.07 17.70
N TYR A 2 27.06 21.28 16.70
CA TYR A 2 25.76 21.94 16.76
C TYR A 2 24.74 20.94 16.24
N ASN A 3 23.83 20.52 17.12
CA ASN A 3 22.62 19.81 16.76
C ASN A 3 21.68 20.80 16.12
N ASP A 4 21.36 20.58 14.86
CA ASP A 4 20.30 21.27 14.15
C ASP A 4 19.29 20.21 13.76
N GLU A 5 18.21 20.06 14.54
CA GLU A 5 17.20 19.00 14.45
C GLU A 5 16.27 19.13 13.23
N ASN A 6 16.54 20.09 12.33
CA ASN A 6 15.69 20.35 11.16
C ASN A 6 16.39 20.19 9.80
N ASN A 7 17.54 19.50 9.72
CA ASN A 7 18.31 19.40 8.48
C ASN A 7 18.50 17.92 8.07
N LEU A 8 17.49 17.33 7.48
CA LEU A 8 17.56 16.08 6.76
C LEU A 8 18.24 16.29 5.41
N TYR A 9 19.53 15.89 5.34
CA TYR A 9 20.34 15.68 4.13
C TYR A 9 20.47 16.84 3.14
N HIS A 10 21.49 17.69 3.32
CA HIS A 10 22.06 18.52 2.25
C HIS A 10 23.30 17.86 1.65
N TYR A 11 23.18 17.30 0.44
CA TYR A 11 24.33 16.97 -0.40
C TYR A 11 24.75 18.20 -1.19
N THR A 12 25.90 18.79 -0.88
CA THR A 12 26.55 19.79 -1.74
C THR A 12 27.62 19.11 -2.58
N TYR A 13 27.39 19.03 -3.89
CA TYR A 13 28.42 18.61 -4.83
C TYR A 13 29.29 19.81 -5.20
N ARG A 14 30.58 19.77 -4.92
CA ARG A 14 31.57 20.78 -5.36
C ARG A 14 32.43 20.22 -6.47
N LYS A 15 32.47 20.89 -7.59
CA LYS A 15 33.30 20.54 -8.75
C LYS A 15 34.66 21.23 -8.77
N ASP A 16 34.85 22.28 -7.97
CA ASP A 16 36.06 23.11 -7.93
C ASP A 16 36.17 23.77 -6.54
N GLY A 17 37.31 23.72 -5.95
CA GLY A 17 37.65 24.10 -4.56
C GLY A 17 37.53 25.58 -4.20
N THR A 18 36.41 26.27 -4.50
CA THR A 18 36.19 27.68 -4.14
C THR A 18 35.19 27.81 -2.98
N GLU A 19 35.45 28.78 -2.08
CA GLU A 19 34.73 29.06 -0.84
C GLU A 19 33.28 29.57 -1.04
N PRO A 20 32.38 29.45 -0.02
CA PRO A 20 30.95 29.73 -0.17
C PRO A 20 30.65 31.23 -0.15
N GLY A 21 30.00 31.73 -1.21
CA GLY A 21 29.37 33.03 -1.25
C GLY A 21 28.08 33.11 -0.44
N GLN A 22 27.72 34.34 -0.04
CA GLN A 22 26.66 34.72 0.87
C GLN A 22 25.31 34.09 0.59
N ARG A 23 24.59 33.72 1.69
CA ARG A 23 23.19 33.27 1.71
C ARG A 23 22.26 34.40 1.24
N TYR A 24 21.41 34.07 0.26
CA TYR A 24 20.18 34.82 0.02
C TYR A 24 19.07 34.19 0.86
N ASP A 25 18.56 34.96 1.84
CA ASP A 25 17.33 34.61 2.57
C ASP A 25 16.12 34.89 1.66
N ALA A 26 15.69 33.89 0.90
CA ALA A 26 14.37 33.92 0.29
C ALA A 26 13.35 33.44 1.33
N LYS A 27 12.52 34.36 1.85
CA LYS A 27 11.34 33.95 2.66
C LYS A 27 10.49 33.02 1.84
N GLN A 28 10.25 31.83 2.36
CA GLN A 28 9.26 30.92 1.79
C GLN A 28 7.88 31.58 1.82
N PRO A 29 7.11 31.52 0.71
CA PRO A 29 5.75 32.05 0.68
C PRO A 29 4.87 31.30 1.67
N SER A 30 3.96 32.00 2.34
CA SER A 30 3.00 31.40 3.26
C SER A 30 2.07 30.41 2.53
N VAL A 31 1.44 29.50 3.27
CA VAL A 31 0.46 28.55 2.72
C VAL A 31 -0.66 29.28 1.97
N ASP A 32 -1.07 30.46 2.46
CA ASP A 32 -2.07 31.31 1.81
C ASP A 32 -1.59 31.87 0.47
N ASP A 33 -0.30 32.20 0.34
CA ASP A 33 0.28 32.70 -0.92
C ASP A 33 0.35 31.58 -1.96
N GLN A 34 0.59 30.33 -1.53
CA GLN A 34 0.58 29.16 -2.41
C GLN A 34 -0.84 28.85 -2.89
N ILE A 35 -1.84 28.87 -2.01
CA ILE A 35 -3.25 28.65 -2.37
C ILE A 35 -3.74 29.72 -3.36
N ASN A 36 -3.38 30.98 -3.16
CA ASN A 36 -3.76 32.06 -4.06
C ASN A 36 -3.09 31.96 -5.44
N SER A 37 -1.86 31.46 -5.50
CA SER A 37 -1.17 31.22 -6.78
C SER A 37 -1.83 30.09 -7.60
N TYR A 38 -2.28 29.01 -6.94
CA TYR A 38 -3.04 27.94 -7.58
C TYR A 38 -4.42 28.41 -8.09
N ARG A 39 -5.13 29.27 -7.34
CA ARG A 39 -6.40 29.87 -7.80
C ARG A 39 -6.23 30.74 -9.04
N GLN A 40 -5.21 31.57 -9.08
CA GLN A 40 -4.94 32.41 -10.25
C GLN A 40 -4.56 31.60 -11.50
N GLN A 41 -3.88 30.46 -11.35
CA GLN A 41 -3.59 29.57 -12.47
C GLN A 41 -4.84 28.87 -13.02
N GLN A 42 -5.78 28.49 -12.16
CA GLN A 42 -7.06 27.92 -12.59
C GLN A 42 -7.97 28.93 -13.31
N GLU A 43 -7.99 30.21 -12.87
CA GLU A 43 -8.78 31.27 -13.52
C GLU A 43 -8.23 31.62 -14.91
N GLN A 44 -6.91 31.54 -15.13
CA GLN A 44 -6.30 31.78 -16.44
C GLN A 44 -6.55 30.62 -17.44
N GLN A 45 -6.68 29.39 -16.97
CA GLN A 45 -7.02 28.25 -17.84
C GLN A 45 -8.49 28.24 -18.27
N THR A 46 -9.38 28.81 -17.46
CA THR A 46 -10.84 28.89 -17.79
C THR A 46 -11.17 30.01 -18.78
N GLN A 47 -10.33 31.04 -18.96
CA GLN A 47 -10.55 32.11 -19.93
C GLN A 47 -10.09 31.78 -21.36
N ASN A 48 -9.35 30.70 -21.58
CA ASN A 48 -8.80 30.34 -22.89
C ASN A 48 -9.56 29.24 -23.65
N SER A 49 -10.75 28.87 -23.19
CA SER A 49 -11.58 27.85 -23.83
C SER A 49 -12.98 28.37 -24.13
N GLN A 50 -13.08 29.30 -25.10
CA GLN A 50 -14.35 29.57 -25.77
C GLN A 50 -14.26 29.16 -27.26
N PRO A 51 -15.25 28.39 -27.77
CA PRO A 51 -15.26 28.00 -29.18
C PRO A 51 -15.68 29.16 -30.06
N VAL A 52 -14.87 29.47 -31.09
CA VAL A 52 -15.16 30.46 -32.11
C VAL A 52 -16.20 29.90 -33.06
N TYR A 53 -17.42 30.39 -33.01
CA TYR A 53 -18.43 30.19 -34.07
C TYR A 53 -18.16 31.16 -35.23
N GLN A 54 -17.84 30.60 -36.44
CA GLN A 54 -17.81 31.36 -37.66
C GLN A 54 -19.25 31.60 -38.15
N SER A 55 -19.61 32.90 -38.25
CA SER A 55 -20.86 33.35 -38.91
C SER A 55 -20.72 33.41 -40.41
N GLN A 56 -21.63 32.80 -41.13
CA GLN A 56 -21.78 32.92 -42.58
C GLN A 56 -22.32 34.34 -42.95
N PRO A 57 -21.90 34.94 -44.08
CA PRO A 57 -22.46 36.23 -44.53
C PRO A 57 -23.76 36.05 -45.30
N GLN A 58 -24.79 36.82 -44.93
CA GLN A 58 -26.05 36.95 -45.64
C GLN A 58 -25.87 37.79 -46.90
N GLY A 59 -26.53 37.31 -48.01
CA GLY A 59 -26.54 37.96 -49.28
C GLY A 59 -27.39 39.24 -49.35
N GLY A 60 -26.78 40.32 -49.86
CA GLY A 60 -27.46 41.56 -50.18
C GLY A 60 -27.89 41.62 -51.63
N GLN A 61 -29.15 42.01 -51.85
CA GLN A 61 -29.77 42.20 -53.15
C GLN A 61 -29.23 43.44 -53.85
N MET A 62 -28.96 43.35 -55.18
CA MET A 62 -28.66 44.51 -56.02
C MET A 62 -29.90 45.02 -56.80
N PRO A 63 -30.04 46.32 -57.04
CA PRO A 63 -31.12 46.85 -57.83
C PRO A 63 -30.81 46.89 -59.34
N HIS A 64 -31.85 46.60 -60.13
CA HIS A 64 -31.85 46.70 -61.58
C HIS A 64 -31.76 48.16 -62.11
N LYS A 65 -30.89 48.40 -63.08
CA LYS A 65 -31.07 49.54 -64.04
C LYS A 65 -30.74 49.13 -65.42
N ASN A 66 -31.75 49.33 -66.31
CA ASN A 66 -31.70 49.17 -67.79
C ASN A 66 -30.85 50.28 -68.44
N GLY A 67 -30.02 49.87 -69.42
CA GLY A 67 -29.35 50.80 -70.33
C GLY A 67 -28.81 50.04 -71.54
N LYS A 68 -29.42 50.25 -72.71
CA LYS A 68 -29.03 49.70 -74.02
C LYS A 68 -27.81 50.45 -74.54
N ASN A 69 -26.68 49.75 -74.77
CA ASN A 69 -25.61 50.29 -75.61
C ASN A 69 -24.91 49.18 -76.43
N ARG A 70 -24.78 49.42 -77.76
CA ARG A 70 -24.24 48.55 -78.82
C ARG A 70 -22.71 48.38 -78.80
N LEU A 71 -22.07 48.55 -77.67
CA LEU A 71 -20.63 48.32 -77.49
C LEU A 71 -20.32 46.89 -77.04
N GLY A 72 -21.36 46.10 -76.76
CA GLY A 72 -21.22 44.78 -76.16
C GLY A 72 -20.69 43.69 -77.13
N LEU A 73 -20.83 43.85 -78.47
CA LEU A 73 -20.45 42.75 -79.41
C LEU A 73 -18.93 42.63 -79.59
N LYS A 74 -18.21 43.78 -79.58
CA LYS A 74 -16.74 43.76 -79.69
C LYS A 74 -16.03 43.38 -78.40
N ILE A 75 -16.63 43.69 -77.28
CA ILE A 75 -16.12 43.28 -75.99
C ILE A 75 -16.41 41.78 -75.74
N ALA A 76 -17.54 41.28 -76.17
CA ALA A 76 -17.87 39.86 -76.10
C ALA A 76 -16.91 38.93 -76.86
N SER A 77 -16.46 39.34 -78.08
CA SER A 77 -15.47 38.57 -78.85
C SER A 77 -14.08 38.58 -78.18
N LEU A 78 -13.64 39.70 -77.61
CA LEU A 78 -12.36 39.79 -76.91
C LEU A 78 -12.41 38.98 -75.61
N ALA A 79 -13.52 39.04 -74.88
CA ALA A 79 -13.72 38.26 -73.68
C ALA A 79 -13.72 36.75 -73.92
N LEU A 80 -14.31 36.33 -75.12
CA LEU A 80 -14.32 34.90 -75.50
C LEU A 80 -12.90 34.40 -75.81
N VAL A 81 -12.09 35.21 -76.50
CA VAL A 81 -10.70 34.83 -76.82
C VAL A 81 -9.85 34.81 -75.52
N CYS A 82 -10.04 35.76 -74.67
CA CYS A 82 -9.34 35.76 -73.34
C CYS A 82 -9.80 34.59 -72.43
N ALA A 83 -11.09 34.20 -72.52
CA ALA A 83 -11.60 33.02 -71.80
C ALA A 83 -11.04 31.70 -72.31
N LEU A 84 -10.91 31.58 -73.67
CA LEU A 84 -10.31 30.41 -74.26
C LEU A 84 -8.81 30.31 -73.99
N LEU A 85 -8.09 31.40 -74.11
CA LEU A 85 -6.66 31.44 -73.77
C LEU A 85 -6.43 31.27 -72.26
N GLY A 86 -7.24 31.91 -71.45
CA GLY A 86 -7.21 31.71 -69.97
C GLY A 86 -7.60 30.29 -69.57
N GLY A 87 -8.57 29.69 -70.27
CA GLY A 87 -8.98 28.30 -70.00
C GLY A 87 -7.89 27.27 -70.39
N LEU A 88 -7.19 27.52 -71.52
CA LEU A 88 -6.07 26.64 -71.93
C LEU A 88 -4.86 26.76 -70.97
N VAL A 89 -4.53 27.97 -70.57
CA VAL A 89 -3.42 28.18 -69.60
C VAL A 89 -3.83 27.76 -68.20
N GLY A 90 -5.04 28.11 -67.72
CA GLY A 90 -5.55 27.71 -66.43
C GLY A 90 -5.85 26.23 -66.30
N GLY A 91 -6.44 25.63 -67.35
CA GLY A 91 -6.68 24.18 -67.43
C GLY A 91 -5.39 23.37 -67.49
N GLY A 92 -4.41 23.87 -68.32
CA GLY A 92 -3.10 23.23 -68.40
C GLY A 92 -2.32 23.28 -67.09
N THR A 93 -2.35 24.41 -66.41
CA THR A 93 -1.69 24.53 -65.05
C THR A 93 -2.44 23.76 -64.00
N ALA A 94 -3.78 23.74 -64.01
CA ALA A 94 -4.56 22.93 -63.08
C ALA A 94 -4.33 21.41 -63.31
N TYR A 95 -4.18 21.00 -64.61
CA TYR A 95 -3.86 19.62 -64.98
C TYR A 95 -2.43 19.24 -64.53
N LEU A 96 -1.45 20.13 -64.68
CA LEU A 96 -0.08 19.91 -64.25
C LEU A 96 0.05 19.96 -62.70
N VAL A 97 -0.64 20.87 -62.04
CA VAL A 97 -0.65 20.94 -60.56
C VAL A 97 -1.47 19.80 -59.98
N GLY A 98 -2.61 19.45 -60.61
CA GLY A 98 -3.43 18.30 -60.15
C GLY A 98 -2.74 16.97 -60.32
N ASN A 99 -1.87 16.82 -61.33
CA ASN A 99 -1.11 15.59 -61.53
C ASN A 99 0.19 15.53 -60.71
N HIS A 100 0.59 16.66 -60.06
CA HIS A 100 1.72 16.76 -59.15
C HIS A 100 1.28 16.98 -57.70
N SER A 101 -0.02 17.19 -57.45
CA SER A 101 -0.57 17.06 -56.11
C SER A 101 -0.72 15.56 -55.85
N GLY A 102 0.42 14.91 -55.58
CA GLY A 102 0.41 13.72 -54.76
C GLY A 102 -0.36 14.10 -53.52
N SER A 103 -1.54 13.55 -53.32
CA SER A 103 -2.24 13.59 -52.09
C SER A 103 -1.26 12.97 -51.09
N ASP A 104 -0.49 13.81 -50.36
CA ASP A 104 0.10 13.42 -49.14
C ASP A 104 -1.03 13.12 -48.14
N THR A 105 -1.76 12.05 -48.44
CA THR A 105 -2.54 11.38 -47.42
C THR A 105 -1.49 10.87 -46.43
N THR A 106 -1.41 11.51 -45.30
CA THR A 106 -0.66 10.99 -44.15
C THR A 106 -1.30 9.63 -43.83
N GLU A 107 -0.81 8.58 -44.48
CA GLU A 107 -1.22 7.21 -44.18
C GLU A 107 -0.67 6.89 -42.79
N VAL A 108 -1.57 6.69 -41.82
CA VAL A 108 -1.22 6.09 -40.56
C VAL A 108 -0.89 4.63 -40.82
N ASN A 109 0.41 4.33 -40.94
CA ASN A 109 0.87 2.97 -41.10
C ASN A 109 0.66 2.21 -39.78
N VAL A 110 -0.42 1.44 -39.67
CA VAL A 110 -0.66 0.50 -38.57
C VAL A 110 0.04 -0.82 -38.93
N SER A 111 0.95 -1.23 -38.06
CA SER A 111 1.64 -2.52 -38.21
C SER A 111 0.64 -3.68 -38.12
N ASN A 112 0.62 -4.54 -39.13
CA ASN A 112 -0.17 -5.79 -39.14
C ASN A 112 0.56 -6.95 -38.46
N ARG A 113 1.42 -6.66 -37.45
CA ARG A 113 2.10 -7.70 -36.70
C ARG A 113 1.06 -8.50 -35.90
N LYS A 114 1.09 -9.81 -36.08
CA LYS A 114 0.29 -10.72 -35.26
C LYS A 114 0.87 -10.72 -33.84
N PRO A 115 0.03 -10.84 -32.78
CA PRO A 115 0.50 -11.09 -31.42
C PRO A 115 1.43 -12.32 -31.41
N THR A 116 2.46 -12.27 -30.60
CA THR A 116 3.32 -13.43 -30.33
C THR A 116 2.51 -14.47 -29.58
N GLU A 117 2.48 -15.72 -30.04
CA GLU A 117 1.90 -16.81 -29.27
C GLU A 117 2.79 -17.07 -28.05
N ILE A 118 2.19 -16.99 -26.88
CA ILE A 118 2.87 -17.27 -25.62
C ILE A 118 2.61 -18.73 -25.27
N GLN A 119 3.70 -19.50 -25.12
CA GLN A 119 3.64 -20.86 -24.62
C GLN A 119 3.57 -20.83 -23.09
N VAL A 120 2.50 -21.41 -22.50
CA VAL A 120 2.41 -21.53 -21.05
C VAL A 120 3.48 -22.54 -20.59
N LYS A 121 4.42 -22.06 -19.80
CA LYS A 121 5.50 -22.87 -19.19
C LYS A 121 5.08 -23.38 -17.83
N THR A 122 5.63 -24.54 -17.46
CA THR A 122 5.49 -25.04 -16.08
C THR A 122 6.55 -24.38 -15.19
N VAL A 123 6.15 -23.97 -14.01
CA VAL A 123 7.05 -23.45 -12.98
C VAL A 123 7.87 -24.61 -12.44
N ASP A 124 9.17 -24.65 -12.77
CA ASP A 124 10.10 -25.73 -12.40
C ASP A 124 11.22 -25.27 -11.46
N GLY A 125 11.24 -23.99 -11.09
CA GLY A 125 12.24 -23.38 -10.24
C GLY A 125 13.66 -23.32 -10.84
N LYS A 126 13.79 -23.55 -12.16
CA LYS A 126 15.09 -23.61 -12.85
C LYS A 126 15.13 -22.83 -14.14
N THR A 127 14.00 -22.75 -14.83
CA THR A 127 13.91 -22.11 -16.15
C THR A 127 13.36 -20.71 -15.96
N THR A 128 14.13 -19.71 -16.35
CA THR A 128 13.65 -18.31 -16.37
C THR A 128 12.55 -18.12 -17.41
N MET A 129 11.63 -17.24 -17.10
CA MET A 129 10.48 -16.88 -17.92
C MET A 129 10.56 -15.42 -18.32
N THR A 130 10.08 -15.09 -19.51
CA THR A 130 9.72 -13.71 -19.85
C THR A 130 8.47 -13.31 -19.07
N ASP A 131 8.23 -12.01 -18.88
CA ASP A 131 7.08 -11.49 -18.12
C ASP A 131 5.76 -12.03 -18.65
N ALA A 132 5.63 -12.13 -19.98
CA ALA A 132 4.44 -12.67 -20.61
C ALA A 132 4.25 -14.17 -20.35
N GLU A 133 5.35 -14.96 -20.31
CA GLU A 133 5.30 -16.39 -19.97
C GLU A 133 4.99 -16.57 -18.47
N LEU A 134 5.59 -15.73 -17.60
CA LEU A 134 5.35 -15.75 -16.16
C LEU A 134 3.89 -15.42 -15.85
N TYR A 135 3.36 -14.36 -16.47
CA TYR A 135 1.95 -14.00 -16.35
C TYR A 135 1.04 -15.15 -16.77
N ALA A 136 1.27 -15.72 -17.96
CA ALA A 136 0.46 -16.81 -18.48
C ALA A 136 0.51 -18.08 -17.61
N ALA A 137 1.66 -18.36 -16.99
CA ALA A 137 1.84 -19.51 -16.11
C ALA A 137 1.07 -19.37 -14.78
N ASN A 138 0.97 -18.14 -14.24
CA ASN A 138 0.53 -17.93 -12.86
C ASN A 138 -0.82 -17.21 -12.71
N ILE A 139 -1.33 -16.57 -13.77
CA ILE A 139 -2.53 -15.72 -13.66
C ILE A 139 -3.75 -16.44 -13.13
N ASN A 140 -3.93 -17.72 -13.45
CA ASN A 140 -5.05 -18.52 -12.96
C ASN A 140 -4.96 -18.85 -11.45
N SER A 141 -3.80 -18.65 -10.84
CA SER A 141 -3.57 -18.87 -9.40
C SER A 141 -3.71 -17.57 -8.60
N VAL A 142 -3.89 -16.41 -9.25
CA VAL A 142 -4.12 -15.12 -8.60
C VAL A 142 -5.61 -14.85 -8.51
N VAL A 143 -6.04 -14.25 -7.41
CA VAL A 143 -7.46 -13.94 -7.17
C VAL A 143 -7.66 -12.47 -6.81
N ALA A 144 -8.82 -11.93 -7.20
CA ALA A 144 -9.31 -10.66 -6.70
C ALA A 144 -10.19 -10.90 -5.47
N ILE A 145 -10.00 -10.09 -4.43
CA ILE A 145 -10.75 -10.17 -3.17
C ILE A 145 -11.55 -8.89 -3.02
N ASN A 146 -12.86 -9.04 -2.76
CA ASN A 146 -13.76 -7.94 -2.41
C ASN A 146 -14.36 -8.22 -1.04
N ILE A 147 -14.37 -7.20 -0.19
CA ILE A 147 -14.89 -7.31 1.16
C ILE A 147 -16.00 -6.29 1.41
N THR A 148 -16.88 -6.61 2.36
CA THR A 148 -17.71 -5.62 3.04
C THR A 148 -17.42 -5.67 4.54
N ALA A 149 -17.39 -4.51 5.17
CA ALA A 149 -17.21 -4.37 6.61
C ALA A 149 -18.20 -3.32 7.12
N THR A 150 -18.81 -3.59 8.27
CA THR A 150 -19.76 -2.69 8.91
C THR A 150 -19.09 -2.02 10.10
N SER A 151 -19.09 -0.69 10.14
CA SER A 151 -18.56 0.04 11.29
C SER A 151 -19.39 -0.24 12.55
N GLU A 152 -18.74 -0.18 13.72
CA GLU A 152 -19.44 -0.16 14.99
C GLU A 152 -20.49 0.96 15.01
N PRO A 153 -21.66 0.75 15.68
CA PRO A 153 -22.68 1.77 15.79
C PRO A 153 -22.13 3.04 16.46
N ASN A 154 -22.30 4.18 15.83
CA ASN A 154 -21.97 5.46 16.44
C ASN A 154 -22.91 5.76 17.64
N PHE A 155 -22.67 6.88 18.35
CA PHE A 155 -23.50 7.31 19.50
C PHE A 155 -25.02 7.37 19.20
N PHE A 156 -25.42 7.49 17.91
CA PHE A 156 -26.80 7.51 17.47
C PHE A 156 -27.29 6.13 16.98
N GLY A 157 -26.50 5.06 17.17
CA GLY A 157 -26.83 3.71 16.71
C GLY A 157 -26.74 3.50 15.21
N GLN A 158 -26.08 4.39 14.49
CA GLN A 158 -25.89 4.28 13.03
C GLN A 158 -24.60 3.52 12.72
N THR A 159 -24.71 2.54 11.85
CA THR A 159 -23.59 1.81 11.26
C THR A 159 -23.32 2.32 9.85
N THR A 160 -22.10 2.22 9.39
CA THR A 160 -21.70 2.53 8.00
C THR A 160 -21.10 1.26 7.39
N GLU A 161 -21.67 0.83 6.28
CA GLU A 161 -21.08 -0.25 5.48
C GLU A 161 -19.99 0.33 4.58
N THR A 162 -18.81 -0.27 4.60
CA THR A 162 -17.67 0.07 3.75
C THR A 162 -17.30 -1.12 2.89
N ALA A 163 -16.93 -0.87 1.64
CA ALA A 163 -16.42 -1.87 0.73
C ALA A 163 -14.91 -1.69 0.60
N GLY A 164 -14.19 -2.80 0.50
CA GLY A 164 -12.75 -2.83 0.26
C GLY A 164 -12.39 -3.85 -0.81
N ALA A 165 -11.20 -3.72 -1.36
CA ALA A 165 -10.67 -4.63 -2.36
C ALA A 165 -9.19 -4.94 -2.10
N GLY A 166 -8.79 -6.16 -2.44
CA GLY A 166 -7.43 -6.64 -2.36
C GLY A 166 -7.18 -7.75 -3.37
N SER A 167 -6.07 -8.40 -3.20
CA SER A 167 -5.63 -9.55 -3.99
C SER A 167 -5.28 -10.72 -3.09
N GLY A 168 -5.16 -11.89 -3.67
CA GLY A 168 -4.66 -13.09 -3.04
C GLY A 168 -4.08 -14.06 -4.07
N PHE A 169 -3.57 -15.16 -3.58
CA PHE A 169 -3.14 -16.25 -4.45
C PHE A 169 -3.55 -17.61 -3.87
N ILE A 170 -3.90 -18.51 -4.75
CA ILE A 170 -4.33 -19.88 -4.41
C ILE A 170 -3.07 -20.67 -4.03
N LEU A 171 -3.03 -21.15 -2.80
CA LEU A 171 -1.92 -21.92 -2.27
C LEU A 171 -2.09 -23.42 -2.51
N THR A 172 -3.34 -23.91 -2.45
CA THR A 172 -3.63 -25.34 -2.60
C THR A 172 -4.78 -25.60 -3.57
N PRO A 173 -4.79 -26.74 -4.27
CA PRO A 173 -5.82 -27.05 -5.27
C PRO A 173 -7.25 -27.16 -4.71
N ASP A 174 -7.39 -27.34 -3.40
CA ASP A 174 -8.68 -27.42 -2.71
C ASP A 174 -9.18 -26.07 -2.22
N GLY A 175 -8.47 -24.93 -2.54
CA GLY A 175 -8.98 -23.58 -2.40
C GLY A 175 -8.53 -22.81 -1.17
N TYR A 176 -7.44 -23.18 -0.51
CA TYR A 176 -6.78 -22.26 0.43
C TYR A 176 -6.10 -21.12 -0.32
N ILE A 177 -6.33 -19.89 0.14
CA ILE A 177 -5.85 -18.66 -0.45
C ILE A 177 -5.12 -17.85 0.61
N VAL A 178 -3.96 -17.32 0.26
CA VAL A 178 -3.18 -16.39 1.09
C VAL A 178 -3.47 -14.96 0.66
N THR A 179 -3.58 -14.07 1.63
CA THR A 179 -3.75 -12.62 1.46
C THR A 179 -3.17 -11.88 2.66
N ASN A 180 -3.28 -10.54 2.70
CA ASN A 180 -2.94 -9.76 3.90
C ASN A 180 -4.07 -9.78 4.93
N TYR A 181 -3.68 -9.65 6.23
CA TYR A 181 -4.63 -9.53 7.33
C TYR A 181 -5.48 -8.25 7.19
N HIS A 182 -4.86 -7.10 6.89
CA HIS A 182 -5.59 -5.83 6.72
C HIS A 182 -6.61 -5.84 5.57
N VAL A 183 -6.56 -6.84 4.67
CA VAL A 183 -7.55 -6.99 3.60
C VAL A 183 -8.82 -7.67 4.11
N VAL A 184 -8.70 -8.71 4.98
CA VAL A 184 -9.83 -9.58 5.32
C VAL A 184 -10.11 -9.71 6.82
N GLY A 185 -9.21 -9.22 7.69
CA GLY A 185 -9.28 -9.41 9.15
C GLY A 185 -10.57 -8.88 9.77
N ASP A 186 -11.00 -7.69 9.36
CA ASP A 186 -12.20 -7.01 9.88
C ASP A 186 -13.43 -7.15 8.96
N ALA A 187 -13.34 -7.99 7.91
CA ALA A 187 -14.43 -8.14 6.95
C ALA A 187 -15.59 -8.95 7.51
N ASP A 188 -16.83 -8.46 7.29
CA ASP A 188 -18.08 -9.22 7.55
C ASP A 188 -18.29 -10.27 6.45
N THR A 189 -18.00 -9.90 5.20
CA THR A 189 -18.09 -10.82 4.06
C THR A 189 -16.85 -10.72 3.19
N VAL A 190 -16.41 -11.86 2.68
CA VAL A 190 -15.28 -11.96 1.77
C VAL A 190 -15.73 -12.68 0.50
N LYS A 191 -15.56 -12.04 -0.65
CA LYS A 191 -15.82 -12.63 -1.98
C LYS A 191 -14.53 -12.71 -2.77
N VAL A 192 -14.28 -13.88 -3.34
CA VAL A 192 -13.12 -14.17 -4.17
C VAL A 192 -13.56 -14.35 -5.61
N THR A 193 -12.94 -13.60 -6.53
CA THR A 193 -13.15 -13.74 -7.98
C THR A 193 -11.90 -14.33 -8.62
N LEU A 194 -12.06 -15.43 -9.34
CA LEU A 194 -11.01 -16.09 -10.10
C LEU A 194 -10.82 -15.42 -11.46
N TYR A 195 -9.70 -15.72 -12.13
CA TYR A 195 -9.38 -15.16 -13.45
C TYR A 195 -10.43 -15.51 -14.53
N ASN A 196 -11.08 -16.69 -14.44
CA ASN A 196 -12.15 -17.10 -15.35
C ASN A 196 -13.48 -16.35 -15.14
N GLY A 197 -13.56 -15.50 -14.09
CA GLY A 197 -14.74 -14.72 -13.72
C GLY A 197 -15.66 -15.39 -12.69
N ASP A 198 -15.39 -16.62 -12.30
CA ASP A 198 -16.16 -17.29 -11.23
C ASP A 198 -15.94 -16.59 -9.90
N THR A 199 -17.02 -16.43 -9.13
CA THR A 199 -16.97 -15.76 -7.82
C THR A 199 -17.49 -16.71 -6.75
N TYR A 200 -16.77 -16.76 -5.61
CA TYR A 200 -17.04 -17.60 -4.46
C TYR A 200 -17.13 -16.76 -3.19
N ASP A 201 -18.00 -17.17 -2.27
CA ASP A 201 -17.92 -16.71 -0.88
C ASP A 201 -16.75 -17.43 -0.20
N ALA A 202 -15.92 -16.69 0.51
CA ALA A 202 -14.75 -17.23 1.18
C ALA A 202 -14.95 -17.25 2.70
N GLN A 203 -14.50 -18.34 3.32
CA GLN A 203 -14.42 -18.46 4.76
C GLN A 203 -13.07 -17.94 5.24
N TYR A 204 -13.07 -17.08 6.24
CA TYR A 204 -11.86 -16.71 6.97
C TYR A 204 -11.42 -17.89 7.83
N ILE A 205 -10.19 -18.38 7.62
CA ILE A 205 -9.60 -19.49 8.38
C ILE A 205 -8.85 -18.96 9.58
N GLY A 206 -8.04 -17.91 9.38
CA GLY A 206 -7.26 -17.28 10.42
C GLY A 206 -6.25 -16.30 9.85
N GLY A 207 -5.53 -15.61 10.72
CA GLY A 207 -4.50 -14.65 10.31
C GLY A 207 -3.66 -14.17 11.49
N ASP A 208 -2.68 -13.36 11.17
CA ASP A 208 -1.82 -12.70 12.15
C ASP A 208 -1.63 -11.23 11.76
N GLU A 209 -2.08 -10.32 12.64
CA GLU A 209 -2.01 -8.89 12.43
C GLU A 209 -0.56 -8.37 12.52
N ASP A 210 0.26 -8.92 13.43
CA ASP A 210 1.67 -8.52 13.61
C ASP A 210 2.53 -8.82 12.36
N TYR A 211 2.14 -9.81 11.55
CA TYR A 211 2.82 -10.17 10.31
C TYR A 211 2.02 -9.80 9.07
N ASP A 212 0.81 -9.25 9.25
CA ASP A 212 -0.09 -8.82 8.18
C ASP A 212 -0.39 -9.93 7.16
N ILE A 213 -0.65 -11.16 7.64
CA ILE A 213 -0.99 -12.32 6.83
C ILE A 213 -2.35 -12.90 7.22
N ALA A 214 -3.08 -13.42 6.25
CA ALA A 214 -4.31 -14.16 6.48
C ALA A 214 -4.48 -15.30 5.48
N VAL A 215 -5.24 -16.30 5.90
CA VAL A 215 -5.66 -17.44 5.07
C VAL A 215 -7.19 -17.46 5.02
N ILE A 216 -7.71 -17.55 3.80
CA ILE A 216 -9.14 -17.73 3.53
C ILE A 216 -9.34 -19.01 2.71
N LYS A 217 -10.55 -19.54 2.68
CA LYS A 217 -10.90 -20.79 1.99
C LYS A 217 -12.14 -20.63 1.13
N ILE A 218 -12.08 -21.04 -0.12
CA ILE A 218 -13.25 -21.16 -1.01
C ILE A 218 -13.62 -22.64 -1.20
N ASP A 219 -14.89 -22.91 -1.43
CA ASP A 219 -15.38 -24.26 -1.74
C ASP A 219 -15.25 -24.53 -3.24
N ALA A 220 -14.03 -24.89 -3.65
CA ALA A 220 -13.69 -25.24 -5.01
C ALA A 220 -12.56 -26.29 -5.01
N ALA A 221 -12.43 -27.04 -6.10
CA ALA A 221 -11.46 -28.12 -6.24
C ALA A 221 -10.72 -28.02 -7.58
N ASP A 222 -9.61 -28.73 -7.67
CA ASP A 222 -8.76 -28.79 -8.87
C ASP A 222 -8.29 -27.41 -9.34
N LEU A 223 -8.13 -26.47 -8.40
CA LEU A 223 -7.68 -25.11 -8.69
C LEU A 223 -6.18 -25.09 -9.03
N PRO A 224 -5.78 -24.29 -10.02
CA PRO A 224 -4.37 -23.98 -10.22
C PRO A 224 -3.84 -23.21 -9.00
N ASN A 225 -2.67 -23.61 -8.53
CA ASN A 225 -2.04 -23.02 -7.34
C ASN A 225 -0.61 -22.57 -7.64
N VAL A 226 -0.10 -21.66 -6.83
CA VAL A 226 1.26 -21.13 -6.95
C VAL A 226 2.30 -22.13 -6.43
N THR A 227 3.55 -21.94 -6.86
CA THR A 227 4.74 -22.52 -6.25
C THR A 227 5.39 -21.47 -5.37
N LEU A 228 5.62 -21.78 -4.08
CA LEU A 228 6.40 -20.90 -3.21
C LEU A 228 7.89 -21.05 -3.52
N GLY A 229 8.57 -19.94 -3.64
CA GLY A 229 10.02 -19.84 -3.84
C GLY A 229 10.76 -19.65 -2.52
N ASN A 230 12.00 -19.20 -2.64
CA ASN A 230 12.88 -18.89 -1.51
C ASN A 230 13.23 -17.38 -1.52
N SER A 231 12.63 -16.59 -0.64
CA SER A 231 12.91 -15.15 -0.56
C SER A 231 14.34 -14.82 -0.13
N ASP A 232 15.02 -15.73 0.61
CA ASP A 232 16.40 -15.52 1.03
C ASP A 232 17.41 -15.65 -0.13
N SER A 233 16.97 -16.22 -1.26
CA SER A 233 17.78 -16.31 -2.47
C SER A 233 17.75 -15.07 -3.35
N LEU A 234 16.85 -14.11 -3.06
CA LEU A 234 16.76 -12.85 -3.80
C LEU A 234 17.99 -11.98 -3.55
N ASN A 235 18.46 -11.34 -4.61
CA ASN A 235 19.47 -10.31 -4.56
C ASN A 235 18.89 -8.95 -4.95
N VAL A 236 19.53 -7.89 -4.47
CA VAL A 236 19.21 -6.53 -4.96
C VAL A 236 19.55 -6.46 -6.45
N GLY A 237 18.56 -6.07 -7.25
CA GLY A 237 18.65 -6.02 -8.70
C GLY A 237 17.92 -7.17 -9.41
N ASP A 238 17.52 -8.23 -8.69
CA ASP A 238 16.75 -9.32 -9.29
C ASP A 238 15.39 -8.82 -9.76
N HIS A 239 14.95 -9.32 -10.91
CA HIS A 239 13.68 -8.98 -11.52
C HIS A 239 12.52 -9.62 -10.76
N VAL A 240 11.47 -8.82 -10.50
CA VAL A 240 10.29 -9.27 -9.78
C VAL A 240 9.01 -8.72 -10.41
N LEU A 241 7.93 -9.49 -10.33
CA LEU A 241 6.62 -9.14 -10.87
C LEU A 241 5.55 -9.28 -9.79
N ALA A 242 4.66 -8.30 -9.71
CA ALA A 242 3.45 -8.37 -8.88
C ALA A 242 2.23 -8.51 -9.79
N ILE A 243 1.29 -9.37 -9.40
CA ILE A 243 -0.01 -9.51 -10.08
C ILE A 243 -1.09 -9.29 -9.03
N GLY A 244 -2.08 -8.43 -9.35
CA GLY A 244 -3.12 -8.10 -8.40
C GLY A 244 -4.33 -7.39 -9.01
N ASN A 245 -5.11 -6.73 -8.14
CA ASN A 245 -6.34 -6.01 -8.46
C ASN A 245 -6.24 -4.53 -8.04
N PRO A 246 -5.32 -3.74 -8.65
CA PRO A 246 -5.14 -2.35 -8.24
C PRO A 246 -6.46 -1.58 -8.35
N LEU A 247 -6.73 -0.77 -7.31
CA LEU A 247 -7.93 0.07 -7.16
C LEU A 247 -9.26 -0.71 -7.09
N GLY A 248 -9.23 -2.04 -7.03
CA GLY A 248 -10.45 -2.87 -7.01
C GLY A 248 -11.15 -3.08 -8.36
N ASP A 249 -10.78 -2.30 -9.39
CA ASP A 249 -11.42 -2.29 -10.70
C ASP A 249 -10.51 -2.83 -11.82
N LEU A 250 -9.19 -2.89 -11.58
CA LEU A 250 -8.20 -3.32 -12.58
C LEU A 250 -7.70 -4.74 -12.28
N THR A 251 -8.66 -5.68 -12.18
CA THR A 251 -8.37 -7.08 -11.84
C THR A 251 -7.29 -7.68 -12.73
N PHE A 252 -6.41 -8.48 -12.10
CA PHE A 252 -5.38 -9.25 -12.80
C PHE A 252 -4.35 -8.40 -13.55
N SER A 253 -4.09 -7.18 -13.07
CA SER A 253 -3.03 -6.32 -13.61
C SER A 253 -1.66 -6.78 -13.11
N MET A 254 -0.67 -6.72 -14.00
CA MET A 254 0.73 -7.02 -13.70
C MET A 254 1.53 -5.72 -13.62
N SER A 255 2.43 -5.63 -12.65
CA SER A 255 3.49 -4.62 -12.57
C SER A 255 4.85 -5.28 -12.40
N GLU A 256 5.86 -4.74 -13.08
CA GLU A 256 7.24 -5.24 -13.05
C GLU A 256 8.17 -4.28 -12.34
N GLY A 257 9.30 -4.79 -11.88
CA GLY A 257 10.36 -4.01 -11.27
C GLY A 257 11.53 -4.88 -10.82
N ILE A 258 12.35 -4.34 -9.95
CA ILE A 258 13.47 -5.07 -9.34
C ILE A 258 13.35 -5.04 -7.82
N ALA A 259 13.92 -6.03 -7.16
CA ALA A 259 14.18 -5.97 -5.73
C ALA A 259 15.23 -4.86 -5.46
N SER A 260 14.83 -3.78 -4.82
CA SER A 260 15.72 -2.66 -4.48
C SER A 260 16.33 -2.79 -3.07
N SER A 261 15.73 -3.65 -2.22
CA SER A 261 16.29 -4.14 -0.96
C SER A 261 15.61 -5.47 -0.61
N VAL A 262 16.34 -6.42 -0.05
CA VAL A 262 15.82 -7.75 0.30
C VAL A 262 15.56 -7.94 1.81
N ASN A 263 16.12 -7.06 2.65
CA ASN A 263 15.99 -7.10 4.11
C ASN A 263 15.86 -5.67 4.67
N ARG A 264 14.84 -4.93 4.23
CA ARG A 264 14.60 -3.59 4.75
C ARG A 264 13.68 -3.62 5.95
N THR A 265 14.19 -3.23 7.10
CA THR A 265 13.32 -2.95 8.25
C THR A 265 12.60 -1.64 8.00
N ILE A 266 11.27 -1.67 7.99
CA ILE A 266 10.40 -0.48 7.98
C ILE A 266 9.62 -0.47 9.28
N ASP A 267 9.46 0.72 9.86
CA ASP A 267 8.63 0.94 11.04
C ASP A 267 7.25 1.43 10.59
N VAL A 268 6.21 0.75 11.01
CA VAL A 268 4.83 1.11 10.73
C VAL A 268 4.08 1.19 12.05
N GLU A 269 3.72 2.39 12.45
CA GLU A 269 3.04 2.67 13.73
C GLU A 269 3.80 2.08 14.94
N GLY A 270 5.14 2.10 14.86
CA GLY A 270 6.01 1.56 15.91
C GLY A 270 6.21 0.05 15.85
N THR A 271 5.69 -0.63 14.83
CA THR A 271 5.93 -2.05 14.61
C THR A 271 6.93 -2.23 13.46
N PRO A 272 8.13 -2.77 13.70
CA PRO A 272 9.09 -3.03 12.65
C PRO A 272 8.71 -4.28 11.86
N PHE A 273 8.82 -4.16 10.53
CA PHE A 273 8.61 -5.25 9.57
C PHE A 273 9.88 -5.44 8.74
N ASN A 274 10.27 -6.68 8.53
CA ASN A 274 11.27 -7.03 7.52
C ASN A 274 10.58 -7.13 6.17
N MET A 275 11.04 -6.34 5.17
CA MET A 275 10.36 -6.23 3.89
C MET A 275 11.33 -6.35 2.72
N ILE A 276 10.86 -6.96 1.63
CA ILE A 276 11.43 -6.79 0.30
C ILE A 276 10.94 -5.46 -0.24
N GLN A 277 11.85 -4.52 -0.52
CA GLN A 277 11.53 -3.29 -1.23
C GLN A 277 11.66 -3.52 -2.73
N VAL A 278 10.69 -3.07 -3.50
CA VAL A 278 10.64 -3.22 -4.96
C VAL A 278 10.38 -1.91 -5.67
N THR A 279 10.78 -1.82 -6.94
CA THR A 279 10.45 -0.69 -7.82
C THR A 279 9.14 -0.91 -8.60
N ALA A 280 8.59 -2.11 -8.57
CA ALA A 280 7.28 -2.41 -9.15
C ALA A 280 6.20 -1.47 -8.59
N ALA A 281 5.28 -1.03 -9.43
CA ALA A 281 4.18 -0.16 -9.02
C ALA A 281 3.20 -0.92 -8.10
N ILE A 282 3.23 -0.59 -6.81
CA ILE A 282 2.34 -1.15 -5.80
C ILE A 282 1.34 -0.07 -5.40
N ASN A 283 0.05 -0.39 -5.54
CA ASN A 283 -1.09 0.48 -5.26
C ASN A 283 -2.11 -0.25 -4.38
N PRO A 284 -3.02 0.49 -3.72
CA PRO A 284 -4.17 -0.12 -3.03
C PRO A 284 -4.90 -1.09 -3.97
N GLY A 285 -5.26 -2.28 -3.46
CA GLY A 285 -5.82 -3.38 -4.23
C GLY A 285 -4.80 -4.44 -4.67
N ASN A 286 -3.49 -4.11 -4.76
CA ASN A 286 -2.44 -5.13 -4.95
C ASN A 286 -2.10 -5.88 -3.65
N SER A 287 -2.49 -5.33 -2.48
CA SER A 287 -2.27 -5.95 -1.17
C SER A 287 -2.78 -7.39 -1.14
N GLY A 288 -1.96 -8.30 -0.63
CA GLY A 288 -2.22 -9.73 -0.54
C GLY A 288 -1.88 -10.52 -1.81
N GLY A 289 -1.62 -9.83 -2.93
CA GLY A 289 -1.19 -10.47 -4.17
C GLY A 289 0.24 -11.01 -4.10
N PRO A 290 0.61 -11.95 -5.00
CA PRO A 290 1.94 -12.55 -5.03
C PRO A 290 2.97 -11.59 -5.64
N LEU A 291 4.19 -11.63 -5.10
CA LEU A 291 5.40 -11.14 -5.73
C LEU A 291 6.16 -12.35 -6.28
N PHE A 292 6.34 -12.41 -7.59
CA PHE A 292 7.03 -13.50 -8.27
C PHE A 292 8.49 -13.15 -8.58
N ASN A 293 9.37 -14.15 -8.54
CA ASN A 293 10.71 -14.10 -9.14
C ASN A 293 10.65 -14.45 -10.64
N GLU A 294 11.79 -14.39 -11.33
CA GLU A 294 11.90 -14.71 -12.77
C GLU A 294 11.63 -16.19 -13.13
N TYR A 295 11.55 -17.08 -12.12
CA TYR A 295 11.21 -18.49 -12.30
C TYR A 295 9.71 -18.78 -12.15
N GLY A 296 8.90 -17.76 -11.85
CA GLY A 296 7.47 -17.88 -11.61
C GLY A 296 7.10 -18.38 -10.21
N GLU A 297 8.03 -18.33 -9.25
CA GLU A 297 7.80 -18.70 -7.88
C GLU A 297 7.44 -17.49 -7.03
N VAL A 298 6.56 -17.65 -6.05
CA VAL A 298 6.18 -16.59 -5.10
C VAL A 298 7.29 -16.41 -4.07
N VAL A 299 7.90 -15.24 -4.05
CA VAL A 299 8.96 -14.86 -3.10
C VAL A 299 8.49 -13.83 -2.06
N GLY A 300 7.27 -13.29 -2.22
CA GLY A 300 6.71 -12.37 -1.23
C GLY A 300 5.22 -12.15 -1.40
N ILE A 301 4.62 -11.53 -0.39
CA ILE A 301 3.22 -11.08 -0.37
C ILE A 301 3.22 -9.55 -0.44
N VAL A 302 2.67 -8.99 -1.51
CA VAL A 302 2.62 -7.54 -1.74
C VAL A 302 1.78 -6.86 -0.67
N SER A 303 2.26 -5.73 -0.13
CA SER A 303 1.49 -4.93 0.82
C SER A 303 1.55 -3.43 0.47
N ALA A 304 0.43 -2.89 0.00
CA ALA A 304 0.30 -1.46 -0.29
C ALA A 304 0.14 -0.61 0.98
N LYS A 305 -0.22 -1.21 2.12
CA LYS A 305 -0.29 -0.53 3.43
C LYS A 305 1.02 0.21 3.72
N TYR A 306 2.15 -0.44 3.47
CA TYR A 306 3.47 0.11 3.76
C TYR A 306 3.95 1.14 2.73
N SER A 307 3.46 1.09 1.50
CA SER A 307 3.75 2.10 0.47
C SER A 307 3.05 3.44 0.74
N SER A 308 1.97 3.45 1.52
CA SER A 308 1.15 4.64 1.82
C SER A 308 1.69 5.46 3.00
N TYR A 309 2.62 4.94 3.81
CA TYR A 309 3.20 5.65 4.97
C TYR A 309 4.20 6.74 4.59
N ALA A 310 4.69 6.76 3.36
CA ALA A 310 5.39 7.95 2.85
C ALA A 310 4.37 9.08 2.72
N THR A 311 4.53 10.16 3.49
CA THR A 311 3.66 11.36 3.52
C THR A 311 3.53 12.07 2.16
N GLN A 312 4.20 11.57 1.13
CA GLN A 312 4.08 11.90 -0.28
C GLN A 312 4.04 10.58 -1.05
N SER A 313 3.14 10.44 -2.02
CA SER A 313 3.16 9.31 -2.94
C SER A 313 4.50 9.30 -3.69
N VAL A 314 5.40 8.41 -3.30
CA VAL A 314 6.71 8.26 -3.93
C VAL A 314 6.60 7.10 -4.92
N GLU A 315 6.69 7.41 -6.20
CA GLU A 315 6.73 6.38 -7.24
C GLU A 315 7.99 5.51 -7.09
N GLY A 316 7.86 4.20 -7.35
CA GLY A 316 9.00 3.27 -7.29
C GLY A 316 9.37 2.80 -5.87
N LEU A 317 8.49 2.97 -4.89
CA LEU A 317 8.61 2.40 -3.55
C LEU A 317 7.45 1.44 -3.29
N GLY A 318 7.64 0.18 -3.61
CA GLY A 318 6.75 -0.91 -3.25
C GLY A 318 7.36 -1.80 -2.17
N PHE A 319 6.52 -2.52 -1.43
CA PHE A 319 6.94 -3.43 -0.38
C PHE A 319 6.22 -4.76 -0.46
N ALA A 320 6.93 -5.83 -0.10
CA ALA A 320 6.35 -7.17 0.04
C ALA A 320 6.93 -7.88 1.28
N ILE A 321 6.10 -8.66 1.94
CA ILE A 321 6.48 -9.52 3.06
C ILE A 321 7.25 -10.69 2.50
N PRO A 322 8.50 -10.98 2.95
CA PRO A 322 9.25 -12.14 2.48
C PRO A 322 8.50 -13.44 2.75
N ILE A 323 8.41 -14.32 1.76
CA ILE A 323 7.63 -15.56 1.92
C ILE A 323 8.22 -16.50 2.97
N ASN A 324 9.55 -16.54 3.12
CA ASN A 324 10.21 -17.38 4.12
C ASN A 324 9.86 -16.98 5.56
N ASP A 325 9.61 -15.68 5.81
CA ASP A 325 9.28 -15.18 7.15
C ASP A 325 7.90 -15.67 7.61
N VAL A 326 7.01 -16.02 6.67
CA VAL A 326 5.60 -16.31 6.95
C VAL A 326 5.11 -17.70 6.50
N ALA A 327 5.88 -18.43 5.71
CA ALA A 327 5.44 -19.75 5.17
C ALA A 327 5.05 -20.76 6.26
N ALA A 328 5.82 -20.84 7.35
CA ALA A 328 5.51 -21.71 8.47
C ALA A 328 4.23 -21.27 9.21
N MET A 329 4.01 -19.96 9.34
CA MET A 329 2.82 -19.39 9.95
C MET A 329 1.57 -19.65 9.10
N ILE A 330 1.68 -19.51 7.77
CA ILE A 330 0.59 -19.83 6.84
C ILE A 330 0.18 -21.30 7.00
N GLN A 331 1.15 -22.23 7.06
CA GLN A 331 0.88 -23.65 7.29
C GLN A 331 0.22 -23.89 8.64
N ASP A 332 0.63 -23.18 9.69
CA ASP A 332 0.07 -23.29 11.03
C ASP A 332 -1.38 -22.76 11.07
N ILE A 333 -1.64 -21.61 10.44
CA ILE A 333 -3.01 -21.06 10.28
C ILE A 333 -3.92 -22.03 9.53
N MET A 334 -3.45 -22.65 8.44
CA MET A 334 -4.24 -23.65 7.70
C MET A 334 -4.61 -24.86 8.56
N THR A 335 -3.75 -25.24 9.50
CA THR A 335 -3.93 -26.43 10.34
C THR A 335 -4.74 -26.15 11.60
N ASN A 336 -4.45 -25.04 12.28
CA ASN A 336 -4.95 -24.73 13.61
C ASN A 336 -5.92 -23.52 13.63
N GLY A 337 -5.99 -22.73 12.55
CA GLY A 337 -6.77 -21.49 12.50
C GLY A 337 -6.04 -20.26 13.04
N TYR A 338 -4.85 -20.43 13.59
CA TYR A 338 -4.03 -19.35 14.17
C TYR A 338 -2.55 -19.77 14.19
N VAL A 339 -1.66 -18.82 14.52
CA VAL A 339 -0.22 -19.09 14.68
C VAL A 339 0.05 -19.61 16.09
N SER A 340 0.20 -20.92 16.23
CA SER A 340 0.32 -21.60 17.53
C SER A 340 1.69 -21.41 18.19
N ASN A 341 2.74 -21.17 17.39
CA ASN A 341 4.13 -21.07 17.87
C ASN A 341 4.61 -19.63 18.08
N LYS A 342 3.69 -18.65 18.11
CA LYS A 342 4.02 -17.24 18.32
C LYS A 342 4.43 -17.01 19.78
N ALA A 343 5.58 -16.32 19.97
CA ALA A 343 6.05 -15.96 21.30
C ALA A 343 5.05 -15.07 22.03
N TYR A 344 4.71 -15.45 23.26
CA TYR A 344 3.76 -14.74 24.09
C TYR A 344 4.32 -14.54 25.49
N LEU A 345 4.20 -13.33 26.03
CA LEU A 345 4.70 -13.00 27.38
C LEU A 345 3.59 -13.03 28.44
N GLY A 346 2.38 -12.61 28.10
CA GLY A 346 1.23 -12.53 29.00
C GLY A 346 1.32 -11.35 29.95
N ILE A 347 1.53 -10.15 29.41
CA ILE A 347 1.53 -8.88 30.15
C ILE A 347 0.63 -7.86 29.48
N THR A 348 0.13 -6.90 30.26
CA THR A 348 -0.39 -5.64 29.72
C THR A 348 0.73 -4.60 29.76
N PRO A 349 1.35 -4.25 28.63
CA PRO A 349 2.48 -3.34 28.58
C PRO A 349 2.05 -1.90 28.42
N ASN A 350 2.91 -0.96 28.83
CA ASN A 350 2.85 0.44 28.45
C ASN A 350 4.28 0.98 28.23
N THR A 351 4.48 1.91 27.29
CA THR A 351 5.77 2.57 27.15
C THR A 351 6.01 3.48 28.38
N MET A 352 7.14 3.32 29.05
CA MET A 352 7.56 4.21 30.12
C MET A 352 7.86 5.60 29.55
N THR A 353 7.33 6.64 30.16
CA THR A 353 7.57 8.03 29.76
C THR A 353 8.18 8.83 30.93
N GLU A 354 8.82 9.96 30.62
CA GLU A 354 9.35 10.89 31.64
C GLU A 354 8.25 11.35 32.61
N GLN A 355 7.03 11.56 32.09
CA GLN A 355 5.89 11.95 32.92
C GLN A 355 5.50 10.83 33.90
N MET A 356 5.45 9.58 33.45
CA MET A 356 5.18 8.42 34.30
C MET A 356 6.28 8.23 35.34
N ALA A 357 7.55 8.31 34.92
CA ALA A 357 8.68 8.20 35.81
C ALA A 357 8.63 9.25 36.95
N ALA A 358 8.37 10.50 36.60
CA ALA A 358 8.22 11.58 37.57
C ALA A 358 7.00 11.38 38.50
N GLN A 359 5.85 10.95 37.95
CA GLN A 359 4.61 10.74 38.70
C GLN A 359 4.76 9.60 39.74
N TYR A 360 5.39 8.50 39.32
CA TYR A 360 5.49 7.26 40.11
C TYR A 360 6.85 7.06 40.78
N ARG A 361 7.74 8.06 40.66
CA ARG A 361 9.07 8.10 41.28
C ARG A 361 10.00 6.98 40.83
N TYR A 362 10.00 6.71 39.51
CA TYR A 362 10.97 5.84 38.88
C TYR A 362 12.21 6.65 38.46
N ASP A 363 13.39 6.05 38.61
CA ASP A 363 14.65 6.64 38.14
C ASP A 363 14.93 6.30 36.64
N VAL A 364 14.04 5.53 35.99
CA VAL A 364 14.11 5.15 34.57
C VAL A 364 12.97 5.80 33.82
N THR A 365 13.28 6.39 32.65
CA THR A 365 12.33 7.17 31.85
C THR A 365 11.99 6.50 30.52
N LYS A 366 12.56 5.33 30.25
CA LYS A 366 12.41 4.52 29.05
C LYS A 366 12.22 3.06 29.41
N GLY A 367 11.65 2.28 28.51
CA GLY A 367 11.38 0.88 28.69
C GLY A 367 9.91 0.52 28.60
N VAL A 368 9.58 -0.72 28.90
CA VAL A 368 8.20 -1.22 28.93
C VAL A 368 7.76 -1.46 30.37
N PHE A 369 6.84 -0.61 30.82
CA PHE A 369 6.19 -0.74 32.12
C PHE A 369 5.14 -1.85 32.08
N ILE A 370 5.18 -2.77 33.04
CA ILE A 370 4.22 -3.86 33.19
C ILE A 370 3.03 -3.36 34.02
N CYS A 371 1.88 -3.16 33.38
CA CYS A 371 0.64 -2.76 34.06
C CYS A 371 -0.06 -3.95 34.74
N SER A 372 0.00 -5.14 34.14
CA SER A 372 -0.51 -6.39 34.71
C SER A 372 0.22 -7.58 34.14
N VAL A 373 0.15 -8.69 34.86
CA VAL A 373 0.68 -10.00 34.44
C VAL A 373 -0.46 -11.01 34.50
N GLU A 374 -0.63 -11.79 33.45
CA GLU A 374 -1.64 -12.86 33.37
C GLU A 374 -1.19 -14.06 34.20
N GLU A 375 -2.10 -14.61 35.00
CA GLU A 375 -1.84 -15.81 35.81
C GLU A 375 -1.50 -17.00 34.93
N GLY A 376 -0.43 -17.72 35.25
CA GLY A 376 0.04 -18.88 34.50
C GLY A 376 0.76 -18.56 33.18
N SER A 377 0.91 -17.29 32.81
CA SER A 377 1.65 -16.86 31.63
C SER A 377 3.16 -17.10 31.73
N ALA A 378 3.89 -16.81 30.67
CA ALA A 378 5.35 -16.85 30.64
C ALA A 378 5.94 -15.82 31.63
N ALA A 379 5.37 -14.62 31.69
CA ALA A 379 5.78 -13.57 32.62
C ALA A 379 5.56 -13.97 34.08
N ASP A 380 4.41 -14.54 34.40
CA ASP A 380 4.08 -15.02 35.74
C ASP A 380 5.04 -16.12 36.18
N LYS A 381 5.26 -17.13 35.37
CA LYS A 381 6.22 -18.23 35.61
C LYS A 381 7.65 -17.74 35.79
N ALA A 382 8.03 -16.69 35.10
CA ALA A 382 9.34 -16.05 35.22
C ALA A 382 9.44 -15.14 36.47
N GLY A 383 8.33 -14.86 37.15
CA GLY A 383 8.28 -13.97 38.31
C GLY A 383 8.35 -12.49 37.97
N LEU A 384 7.97 -12.09 36.76
CA LEU A 384 7.70 -10.71 36.40
C LEU A 384 6.46 -10.22 37.13
N LYS A 385 6.41 -8.93 37.48
CA LYS A 385 5.35 -8.35 38.28
C LYS A 385 4.87 -7.03 37.72
N MET A 386 3.65 -6.66 38.07
CA MET A 386 3.17 -5.29 37.89
C MET A 386 4.15 -4.30 38.56
N GLY A 387 4.49 -3.23 37.85
CA GLY A 387 5.46 -2.22 38.30
C GLY A 387 6.90 -2.48 37.83
N ASP A 388 7.21 -3.62 37.22
CA ASP A 388 8.51 -3.81 36.59
C ASP A 388 8.60 -2.95 35.31
N VAL A 389 9.81 -2.50 34.99
CA VAL A 389 10.10 -1.88 33.68
C VAL A 389 11.10 -2.74 32.95
N ILE A 390 10.70 -3.32 31.82
CA ILE A 390 11.60 -4.08 30.94
C ILE A 390 12.49 -3.08 30.22
N MET A 391 13.81 -3.22 30.36
CA MET A 391 14.81 -2.33 29.78
C MET A 391 15.61 -2.98 28.67
N LYS A 392 15.83 -4.32 28.72
CA LYS A 392 16.56 -5.07 27.72
C LYS A 392 16.00 -6.49 27.60
N VAL A 393 16.16 -7.07 26.42
CA VAL A 393 15.97 -8.50 26.13
C VAL A 393 17.22 -9.02 25.44
N ASP A 394 17.88 -10.02 26.01
CA ASP A 394 19.16 -10.59 25.54
C ASP A 394 20.22 -9.53 25.22
N GLY A 395 20.31 -8.53 26.11
CA GLY A 395 21.27 -7.41 25.99
C GLY A 395 20.87 -6.32 25.00
N THR A 396 19.82 -6.51 24.21
CA THR A 396 19.28 -5.48 23.28
C THR A 396 18.40 -4.52 24.07
N ASP A 397 18.63 -3.22 23.92
CA ASP A 397 17.83 -2.19 24.59
C ASP A 397 16.38 -2.20 24.14
N VAL A 398 15.46 -1.98 25.08
CA VAL A 398 14.01 -1.86 24.89
C VAL A 398 13.60 -0.51 25.48
N ASP A 399 13.48 0.51 24.62
CA ASP A 399 13.12 1.87 25.03
C ASP A 399 11.59 2.09 25.05
N SER A 400 10.84 1.27 24.30
CA SER A 400 9.39 1.39 24.13
C SER A 400 8.70 0.02 24.00
N TYR A 401 7.36 0.02 24.06
CA TYR A 401 6.57 -1.18 23.77
C TYR A 401 6.81 -1.70 22.33
N GLN A 402 6.98 -0.80 21.39
CA GLN A 402 7.27 -1.14 20.00
C GLN A 402 8.59 -1.93 19.84
N ASP A 403 9.63 -1.54 20.61
CA ASP A 403 10.90 -2.29 20.62
C ASP A 403 10.70 -3.72 21.15
N LEU A 404 9.87 -3.89 22.19
CA LEU A 404 9.55 -5.20 22.70
C LEU A 404 8.79 -6.05 21.69
N VAL A 405 7.82 -5.48 20.96
CA VAL A 405 7.09 -6.15 19.87
C VAL A 405 8.06 -6.58 18.77
N ALA A 406 9.00 -5.71 18.40
CA ALA A 406 10.02 -6.01 17.40
C ALA A 406 10.92 -7.18 17.81
N LEU A 407 11.37 -7.16 19.07
CA LEU A 407 12.21 -8.22 19.59
C LEU A 407 11.44 -9.54 19.73
N LYS A 408 10.19 -9.49 20.18
CA LYS A 408 9.30 -10.66 20.31
C LYS A 408 9.21 -11.46 19.01
N LYS A 409 9.19 -10.79 17.85
CA LYS A 409 9.12 -11.46 16.53
C LYS A 409 10.32 -12.37 16.23
N LYS A 410 11.44 -12.23 16.96
CA LYS A 410 12.63 -13.07 16.78
C LYS A 410 12.58 -14.38 17.58
N TYR A 411 11.56 -14.55 18.41
CA TYR A 411 11.40 -15.70 19.28
C TYR A 411 10.15 -16.50 18.95
N SER A 412 10.22 -17.77 19.29
CA SER A 412 9.09 -18.73 19.24
C SER A 412 8.70 -19.14 20.66
N ALA A 413 7.52 -19.69 20.80
CA ALA A 413 7.12 -20.32 22.05
C ALA A 413 8.13 -21.42 22.45
N GLY A 414 8.56 -21.42 23.70
CA GLY A 414 9.59 -22.33 24.23
C GLY A 414 11.00 -21.78 24.21
N ASP A 415 11.30 -20.73 23.45
CA ASP A 415 12.60 -20.06 23.52
C ASP A 415 12.81 -19.39 24.87
N THR A 416 14.06 -19.26 25.29
CA THR A 416 14.40 -18.64 26.58
C THR A 416 15.26 -17.39 26.34
N SER A 417 14.88 -16.28 26.97
CA SER A 417 15.56 -14.99 26.87
C SER A 417 15.89 -14.44 28.26
N THR A 418 16.93 -13.63 28.35
CA THR A 418 17.29 -12.88 29.57
C THR A 418 16.74 -11.47 29.50
N PHE A 419 15.82 -11.15 30.39
CA PHE A 419 15.24 -9.82 30.53
C PHE A 419 15.99 -9.03 31.60
N THR A 420 16.48 -7.84 31.26
CA THR A 420 16.92 -6.86 32.24
C THR A 420 15.74 -5.99 32.62
N ILE A 421 15.30 -6.06 33.88
CA ILE A 421 14.17 -5.29 34.36
C ILE A 421 14.64 -4.29 35.46
N TYR A 422 13.89 -3.21 35.65
CA TYR A 422 14.00 -2.31 36.76
C TYR A 422 12.85 -2.59 37.73
N ARG A 423 13.19 -2.94 38.97
CA ARG A 423 12.28 -3.25 40.09
C ARG A 423 12.83 -2.70 41.39
N ASP A 424 12.02 -2.03 42.21
CA ASP A 424 12.38 -1.53 43.53
C ASP A 424 13.68 -0.71 43.57
N GLY A 425 13.89 0.14 42.56
CA GLY A 425 15.07 1.00 42.49
C GLY A 425 16.34 0.32 41.93
N GLN A 426 16.27 -0.92 41.48
CA GLN A 426 17.43 -1.69 41.03
C GLN A 426 17.17 -2.43 39.70
N GLN A 427 18.23 -2.60 38.92
CA GLN A 427 18.21 -3.47 37.75
C GLN A 427 18.42 -4.93 38.20
N GLN A 428 17.64 -5.84 37.60
CA GLN A 428 17.69 -7.28 37.85
C GLN A 428 17.61 -8.01 36.51
N GLU A 429 18.25 -9.18 36.45
CA GLU A 429 18.10 -10.10 35.32
C GLU A 429 17.10 -11.20 35.69
N VAL A 430 16.16 -11.46 34.75
CA VAL A 430 15.13 -12.48 34.86
C VAL A 430 15.16 -13.35 33.62
N SER A 431 15.29 -14.66 33.81
CA SER A 431 15.19 -15.62 32.70
C SER A 431 13.72 -15.90 32.40
N VAL A 432 13.30 -15.65 31.16
CA VAL A 432 11.92 -15.84 30.70
C VAL A 432 11.89 -16.88 29.59
N THR A 433 11.10 -17.91 29.76
CA THR A 433 10.76 -18.83 28.66
C THR A 433 9.46 -18.38 28.03
N TRP A 434 9.51 -17.99 26.74
CA TRP A 434 8.36 -17.50 26.01
C TRP A 434 7.25 -18.54 25.94
N GLY A 435 6.01 -18.15 26.23
CA GLY A 435 4.83 -19.00 26.09
C GLY A 435 4.31 -18.97 24.65
N ALA A 436 3.34 -19.83 24.37
CA ALA A 436 2.49 -19.72 23.19
C ALA A 436 1.31 -18.77 23.49
N VAL A 437 0.78 -18.12 22.46
CA VAL A 437 -0.48 -17.36 22.56
C VAL A 437 -1.60 -18.35 22.94
N PRO A 438 -2.41 -18.08 23.97
CA PRO A 438 -3.56 -18.92 24.29
C PRO A 438 -4.54 -18.98 23.10
N GLU A 439 -5.10 -20.19 22.87
CA GLU A 439 -5.98 -20.44 21.73
C GLU A 439 -7.21 -19.50 21.70
N ASP A 440 -7.77 -19.21 22.87
CA ASP A 440 -8.90 -18.32 23.04
C ASP A 440 -8.59 -16.85 22.70
N GLN A 441 -7.32 -16.43 22.83
CA GLN A 441 -6.85 -15.12 22.41
C GLN A 441 -6.42 -15.10 20.94
N ALA A 442 -5.82 -16.19 20.46
CA ALA A 442 -5.34 -16.31 19.10
C ALA A 442 -6.47 -16.37 18.07
N THR A 443 -7.64 -16.89 18.44
CA THR A 443 -8.82 -17.04 17.56
C THR A 443 -9.79 -15.87 17.63
N GLN A 444 -9.63 -14.96 18.61
CA GLN A 444 -10.43 -13.73 18.64
C GLN A 444 -9.98 -12.80 17.51
N LYS A 445 -10.93 -12.40 16.64
CA LYS A 445 -10.71 -11.25 15.76
C LYS A 445 -10.37 -10.07 16.68
N SER A 446 -9.30 -9.33 16.38
CA SER A 446 -8.90 -8.15 17.14
C SER A 446 -10.02 -7.13 17.05
N ASP A 447 -10.83 -7.03 18.11
CA ASP A 447 -11.76 -5.91 18.32
C ASP A 447 -10.93 -4.64 18.59
N SER A 448 -10.38 -4.04 17.54
CA SER A 448 -9.62 -2.79 17.60
C SER A 448 -10.44 -1.58 18.08
N SER A 449 -11.75 -1.76 18.30
CA SER A 449 -12.68 -0.72 18.75
C SER A 449 -12.73 -0.49 20.26
N GLN A 450 -12.16 -1.37 21.11
CA GLN A 450 -12.25 -1.18 22.57
C GLN A 450 -11.21 -0.20 23.15
N SER A 451 -10.17 0.18 22.42
CA SER A 451 -9.09 1.01 22.98
C SER A 451 -9.38 2.51 23.02
N GLN A 452 -10.42 3.03 22.35
CA GLN A 452 -10.70 4.47 22.28
C GLN A 452 -11.99 4.96 22.95
N GLN A 453 -12.88 4.10 23.45
CA GLN A 453 -14.18 4.54 24.00
C GLN A 453 -14.24 4.78 25.51
N ASN A 454 -13.18 4.57 26.29
CA ASN A 454 -13.22 4.72 27.76
C ASN A 454 -12.79 6.09 28.32
N GLN A 455 -12.83 7.17 27.54
CA GLN A 455 -12.52 8.51 28.10
C GLN A 455 -13.74 9.35 28.51
N ASN A 456 -14.98 8.91 28.35
CA ASN A 456 -16.14 9.71 28.72
C ASN A 456 -17.29 8.88 29.31
N ASN A 457 -17.13 8.34 30.52
CA ASN A 457 -18.32 8.16 31.39
C ASN A 457 -17.93 7.88 32.86
N SER A 458 -17.67 8.93 33.60
CA SER A 458 -17.65 8.90 35.08
C SER A 458 -19.02 9.35 35.58
N ASN A 459 -19.97 8.44 35.74
CA ASN A 459 -20.97 8.51 36.83
C ASN A 459 -21.98 7.35 36.74
N SER A 460 -21.82 6.34 37.56
CA SER A 460 -22.92 5.81 38.41
C SER A 460 -22.47 4.56 39.19
N ASN A 461 -22.69 4.62 40.48
CA ASN A 461 -22.58 3.53 41.44
C ASN A 461 -23.36 2.27 41.04
N ASN A 462 -22.78 1.08 41.03
CA ASN A 462 -23.18 0.00 41.94
C ASN A 462 -22.28 -1.24 41.77
N GLY A 463 -21.96 -1.86 42.92
CA GLY A 463 -20.94 -2.89 43.04
C GLY A 463 -21.21 -4.23 42.36
N SER A 464 -20.15 -4.89 42.14
CA SER A 464 -19.71 -6.27 42.29
C SER A 464 -18.95 -6.80 41.06
N ASN A 465 -17.75 -7.33 41.34
CA ASN A 465 -16.78 -8.05 40.50
C ASN A 465 -16.21 -7.24 39.31
N GLY A 466 -15.18 -6.44 39.65
CA GLY A 466 -14.54 -5.56 38.67
C GLY A 466 -13.53 -6.28 37.79
N TYR A 467 -13.82 -6.36 36.54
CA TYR A 467 -12.81 -6.24 35.51
C TYR A 467 -12.49 -4.75 35.39
N TYR A 468 -11.28 -4.37 35.77
CA TYR A 468 -10.79 -3.00 35.58
C TYR A 468 -10.59 -2.76 34.09
N SER A 469 -11.41 -1.91 33.49
CA SER A 469 -11.37 -1.62 32.06
C SER A 469 -10.28 -0.65 31.61
N ASN A 470 -9.43 -0.14 32.55
CA ASN A 470 -8.33 0.75 32.25
C ASN A 470 -7.10 0.35 33.09
N PRO A 471 -5.93 0.15 32.49
CA PRO A 471 -4.68 -0.13 33.22
C PRO A 471 -4.37 0.87 34.34
N TRP A 472 -4.80 2.12 34.19
CA TRP A 472 -4.62 3.18 35.19
C TRP A 472 -5.49 3.00 36.42
N ASP A 473 -6.66 2.38 36.33
CA ASP A 473 -7.53 2.11 37.46
C ASP A 473 -6.91 1.03 38.36
N ILE A 474 -6.26 0.04 37.77
CA ILE A 474 -5.50 -1.01 38.47
C ILE A 474 -4.32 -0.37 39.20
N PHE A 475 -3.57 0.47 38.49
CA PHE A 475 -2.40 1.14 39.08
C PHE A 475 -2.80 2.07 40.24
N ASN A 476 -3.83 2.90 40.06
CA ASN A 476 -4.34 3.78 41.11
C ASN A 476 -4.90 3.03 42.32
N TYR A 477 -5.49 1.85 42.09
CA TYR A 477 -5.98 0.99 43.16
C TYR A 477 -4.83 0.47 44.07
N TYR A 478 -3.70 0.04 43.45
CA TYR A 478 -2.58 -0.54 44.16
C TYR A 478 -1.57 0.51 44.70
N PHE A 479 -1.38 1.63 44.02
CA PHE A 479 -0.34 2.61 44.32
C PHE A 479 -0.87 4.00 44.66
N GLY A 480 -2.14 4.33 44.38
CA GLY A 480 -2.74 5.65 44.61
C GLY A 480 -3.08 5.95 46.10
N ASN A 481 -3.03 4.97 47.01
CA ASN A 481 -3.41 5.10 48.42
C ASN A 481 -2.21 5.06 49.39
N GLN A 482 -0.99 5.35 48.95
CA GLN A 482 0.14 5.52 49.86
C GLN A 482 0.44 7.01 50.05
N ASN A 483 -0.39 7.68 50.84
CA ASN A 483 -0.09 8.92 51.56
C ASN A 483 -0.42 8.74 53.05
#